data_5bd6d241b713f505e806a6f32b51417f
#
_entry.id   5bd6d241b713f505e806a6f32b51417f
#
_cell.length_a   1.000
_cell.length_b   1.000
_cell.length_c   1.000
_cell.angle_alpha   90.00
_cell.angle_beta   90.00
_cell.angle_gamma   90.00
#
_symmetry.space_group_name_H-M   'P 1'
#
loop_
_entity.id
_entity.type
_entity.pdbx_description
1 polymer ?
#
loop_
_entity_poly.entity_id
_entity_poly.type
_entity_poly.pdbx_seq_one_letter_code
_entity_poly.pdbx_strand_id
1 'polypeptide(L)'
;MTLFERMRALPEDCRAALRRASAWAVLAALLDAACGVLLVPLVEAWFAEGALPWRWVAALLGLSLAQALLQYLALRRGFAAGGSLAAGLVRSLVARLPRLAPPALRRVAPAEGLLRGPVMQAMGIPAHLLGPLIAALVTPLGVILGLFLIDPSIALGLLLAGAFLAALLRWSGRRNLAAEDARLAAERDAARQLQAFAERQPLLRAAQRESVARQGLEEALRSLHRSTLELLRRSLPSGLGFALAVQAAFAFALLGGAWAVERQWLDGARLVAVLVLLVRFIEPLAQLTHLDQALRGAWQALDTLLRVFALAPLRSPEPGERPHDASLAAEAVELRLEDGRALLEDISLRLEPGSLNVLVGPSGAGKSSLLALLGRLYDADAGRVLLGGVDIRRLSETTLAASRNLVFQDNGLFRGSVAWNLRMARADADLEALREAARAVGLLEEIEAWPQGWDSDVGPGGALLSGGQRQRLCLARGLLSTAPLLLLDEPTASLDAASEAQVLRSLLGLRGRRTLLVVTHRPALARQADQVLLLEEGRLRLSGRHADLLVRDDWYAGFVGLAGEESSATVVDQ
;
A
#
# COMPACT_ATOMS: atom_id res chain seq x y z
N MET A 1 16.28 -7.75 6.97
CA MET A 1 15.67 -9.11 6.81
C MET A 1 16.36 -9.85 5.68
N THR A 2 16.80 -11.08 5.93
CA THR A 2 17.35 -11.97 4.89
C THR A 2 16.26 -12.42 3.91
N LEU A 3 16.63 -12.86 2.70
CA LEU A 3 15.71 -13.46 1.73
C LEU A 3 14.79 -14.53 2.36
N PHE A 4 15.39 -15.36 3.20
CA PHE A 4 14.70 -16.48 3.85
C PHE A 4 13.65 -16.04 4.88
N GLU A 5 13.91 -14.97 5.62
CA GLU A 5 12.94 -14.35 6.57
C GLU A 5 11.77 -13.72 5.82
N ARG A 6 12.05 -13.03 4.70
CA ARG A 6 11.01 -12.43 3.86
C ARG A 6 10.09 -13.48 3.23
N MET A 7 10.66 -14.59 2.76
CA MET A 7 9.88 -15.70 2.21
C MET A 7 9.04 -16.42 3.27
N ARG A 8 9.50 -16.49 4.52
CA ARG A 8 8.72 -17.05 5.64
C ARG A 8 7.52 -16.19 6.04
N ALA A 9 7.60 -14.89 5.82
CA ALA A 9 6.50 -13.96 6.10
C ALA A 9 5.34 -14.04 5.07
N LEU A 10 5.55 -14.74 3.94
CA LEU A 10 4.49 -14.93 2.93
C LEU A 10 3.47 -16.00 3.37
N PRO A 11 2.21 -15.90 2.91
CA PRO A 11 1.19 -16.92 3.13
C PRO A 11 1.63 -18.32 2.70
N GLU A 12 1.15 -19.39 3.35
CA GLU A 12 1.59 -20.76 3.10
C GLU A 12 1.35 -21.22 1.66
N ASP A 13 0.22 -20.88 1.08
CA ASP A 13 -0.13 -21.21 -0.30
C ASP A 13 0.88 -20.61 -1.29
N CYS A 14 1.31 -19.37 -1.04
CA CYS A 14 2.31 -18.68 -1.85
C CYS A 14 3.68 -19.35 -1.75
N ARG A 15 4.08 -19.78 -0.54
CA ARG A 15 5.33 -20.50 -0.32
C ARG A 15 5.37 -21.84 -1.04
N ALA A 16 4.26 -22.58 -1.04
CA ALA A 16 4.13 -23.87 -1.72
C ALA A 16 4.23 -23.71 -3.26
N ALA A 17 3.55 -22.69 -3.80
CA ALA A 17 3.60 -22.36 -5.23
C ALA A 17 5.02 -21.94 -5.66
N LEU A 18 5.70 -21.12 -4.85
CA LEU A 18 7.05 -20.66 -5.11
C LEU A 18 8.06 -21.84 -5.10
N ARG A 19 7.98 -22.74 -4.12
CA ARG A 19 8.83 -23.95 -4.06
C ARG A 19 8.66 -24.84 -5.29
N ARG A 20 7.41 -25.05 -5.74
CA ARG A 20 7.13 -25.82 -6.96
C ARG A 20 7.71 -25.15 -8.20
N ALA A 21 7.53 -23.84 -8.35
CA ALA A 21 8.09 -23.09 -9.46
C ALA A 21 9.63 -23.16 -9.47
N SER A 22 10.28 -23.03 -8.29
CA SER A 22 11.73 -23.18 -8.14
C SER A 22 12.22 -24.56 -8.55
N ALA A 23 11.52 -25.64 -8.16
CA ALA A 23 11.90 -27.01 -8.51
C ALA A 23 11.88 -27.23 -10.03
N TRP A 24 10.86 -26.74 -10.73
CA TRP A 24 10.78 -26.82 -12.19
C TRP A 24 11.86 -25.98 -12.87
N ALA A 25 12.19 -24.79 -12.34
CA ALA A 25 13.26 -23.95 -12.86
C ALA A 25 14.64 -24.60 -12.68
N VAL A 26 14.90 -25.25 -11.54
CA VAL A 26 16.14 -26.00 -11.29
C VAL A 26 16.25 -27.17 -12.26
N LEU A 27 15.18 -27.93 -12.47
CA LEU A 27 15.19 -29.06 -13.40
C LEU A 27 15.44 -28.59 -14.84
N ALA A 28 14.83 -27.51 -15.27
CA ALA A 28 15.04 -26.91 -16.58
C ALA A 28 16.52 -26.45 -16.76
N ALA A 29 17.10 -25.83 -15.74
CA ALA A 29 18.48 -25.35 -15.75
C ALA A 29 19.51 -26.52 -15.74
N LEU A 30 19.22 -27.60 -15.03
CA LEU A 30 20.06 -28.83 -15.07
C LEU A 30 20.03 -29.47 -16.45
N LEU A 31 18.87 -29.51 -17.08
CA LEU A 31 18.75 -30.07 -18.43
C LEU A 31 19.44 -29.21 -19.48
N ASP A 32 19.38 -27.87 -19.31
CA ASP A 32 20.14 -26.92 -20.14
C ASP A 32 21.67 -27.16 -20.01
N ALA A 33 22.16 -27.34 -18.79
CA ALA A 33 23.55 -27.70 -18.54
C ALA A 33 23.92 -29.03 -19.21
N ALA A 34 23.05 -30.05 -19.12
CA ALA A 34 23.26 -31.34 -19.75
C ALA A 34 23.32 -31.26 -21.29
N CYS A 35 22.47 -30.41 -21.91
CA CYS A 35 22.54 -30.08 -23.34
C CYS A 35 23.92 -29.51 -23.71
N GLY A 36 24.44 -28.60 -22.88
CA GLY A 36 25.77 -28.03 -23.08
C GLY A 36 26.86 -29.09 -23.00
N VAL A 37 26.87 -29.93 -21.96
CA VAL A 37 27.89 -31.00 -21.76
C VAL A 37 27.84 -32.04 -22.87
N LEU A 38 26.67 -32.37 -23.41
CA LEU A 38 26.50 -33.33 -24.50
C LEU A 38 27.17 -32.88 -25.82
N LEU A 39 27.42 -31.58 -25.98
CA LEU A 39 28.13 -31.07 -27.14
C LEU A 39 29.59 -31.55 -27.20
N VAL A 40 30.22 -31.86 -26.06
CA VAL A 40 31.61 -32.33 -26.02
C VAL A 40 31.76 -33.67 -26.76
N PRO A 41 31.09 -34.78 -26.38
CA PRO A 41 31.22 -36.06 -27.06
C PRO A 41 30.68 -36.01 -28.51
N LEU A 42 29.73 -35.13 -28.80
CA LEU A 42 29.23 -34.90 -30.16
C LEU A 42 30.32 -34.33 -31.08
N VAL A 43 31.03 -33.30 -30.63
CA VAL A 43 32.11 -32.67 -31.40
C VAL A 43 33.30 -33.62 -31.51
N GLU A 44 33.69 -34.31 -30.44
CA GLU A 44 34.78 -35.31 -30.48
C GLU A 44 34.48 -36.45 -31.48
N ALA A 45 33.25 -36.99 -31.44
CA ALA A 45 32.85 -38.07 -32.37
C ALA A 45 32.82 -37.57 -33.84
N TRP A 46 32.37 -36.33 -34.09
CA TRP A 46 32.36 -35.76 -35.43
C TRP A 46 33.75 -35.58 -36.03
N PHE A 47 34.70 -35.12 -35.25
CA PHE A 47 36.09 -35.01 -35.69
C PHE A 47 36.80 -36.37 -35.86
N ALA A 48 36.44 -37.36 -35.01
CA ALA A 48 37.04 -38.70 -35.08
C ALA A 48 36.48 -39.53 -36.25
N GLU A 49 35.18 -39.51 -36.51
CA GLU A 49 34.50 -40.31 -37.50
C GLU A 49 34.50 -39.66 -38.91
N GLY A 50 34.79 -38.37 -39.04
CA GLY A 50 34.75 -37.60 -40.29
C GLY A 50 33.36 -37.52 -40.93
N ALA A 51 32.34 -38.05 -40.26
CA ALA A 51 30.93 -38.08 -40.65
C ALA A 51 30.05 -37.62 -39.48
N LEU A 52 28.83 -37.17 -39.78
CA LEU A 52 27.88 -36.72 -38.73
C LEU A 52 27.53 -37.92 -37.80
N PRO A 53 27.83 -37.80 -36.50
CA PRO A 53 27.53 -38.84 -35.52
C PRO A 53 26.04 -38.81 -35.12
N TRP A 54 25.17 -39.36 -35.95
CA TRP A 54 23.70 -39.28 -35.84
C TRP A 54 23.16 -39.70 -34.48
N ARG A 55 23.83 -40.58 -33.75
CA ARG A 55 23.44 -40.96 -32.38
C ARG A 55 23.49 -39.80 -31.41
N TRP A 56 24.56 -39.01 -31.46
CA TRP A 56 24.73 -37.83 -30.61
C TRP A 56 23.85 -36.68 -31.05
N VAL A 57 23.62 -36.49 -32.36
CA VAL A 57 22.68 -35.49 -32.89
C VAL A 57 21.27 -35.81 -32.45
N ALA A 58 20.81 -37.06 -32.56
CA ALA A 58 19.49 -37.47 -32.10
C ALA A 58 19.33 -37.32 -30.59
N ALA A 59 20.35 -37.63 -29.79
CA ALA A 59 20.36 -37.43 -28.34
C ALA A 59 20.26 -35.94 -28.00
N LEU A 60 21.02 -35.08 -28.68
CA LEU A 60 20.98 -33.63 -28.47
C LEU A 60 19.60 -33.05 -28.83
N LEU A 61 19.02 -33.47 -29.96
CA LEU A 61 17.68 -33.04 -30.36
C LEU A 61 16.62 -33.47 -29.35
N GLY A 62 16.67 -34.74 -28.90
CA GLY A 62 15.73 -35.22 -27.87
C GLY A 62 15.86 -34.45 -26.55
N LEU A 63 17.11 -34.23 -26.12
CA LEU A 63 17.39 -33.47 -24.88
C LEU A 63 16.97 -32.01 -25.00
N SER A 64 17.21 -31.36 -26.15
CA SER A 64 16.79 -29.97 -26.40
C SER A 64 15.27 -29.82 -26.45
N LEU A 65 14.55 -30.78 -27.03
CA LEU A 65 13.07 -30.79 -27.00
C LEU A 65 12.54 -30.96 -25.57
N ALA A 66 13.16 -31.89 -24.80
CA ALA A 66 12.82 -32.05 -23.40
C ALA A 66 13.11 -30.79 -22.57
N GLN A 67 14.25 -30.13 -22.82
CA GLN A 67 14.63 -28.87 -22.18
C GLN A 67 13.61 -27.75 -22.53
N ALA A 68 13.22 -27.59 -23.80
CA ALA A 68 12.23 -26.63 -24.23
C ALA A 68 10.86 -26.87 -23.56
N LEU A 69 10.42 -28.12 -23.45
CA LEU A 69 9.19 -28.49 -22.74
C LEU A 69 9.29 -28.18 -21.26
N LEU A 70 10.38 -28.52 -20.61
CA LEU A 70 10.58 -28.21 -19.19
C LEU A 70 10.65 -26.71 -18.94
N GLN A 71 11.28 -25.96 -19.82
CA GLN A 71 11.33 -24.50 -19.73
C GLN A 71 9.95 -23.88 -19.88
N TYR A 72 9.15 -24.37 -20.81
CA TYR A 72 7.75 -23.96 -20.94
C TYR A 72 6.94 -24.25 -19.67
N LEU A 73 7.09 -25.45 -19.10
CA LEU A 73 6.42 -25.83 -17.86
C LEU A 73 6.90 -25.00 -16.65
N ALA A 74 8.20 -24.70 -16.56
CA ALA A 74 8.78 -23.85 -15.53
C ALA A 74 8.23 -22.41 -15.62
N LEU A 75 8.19 -21.82 -16.82
CA LEU A 75 7.58 -20.51 -17.08
C LEU A 75 6.12 -20.49 -16.69
N ARG A 76 5.32 -21.45 -17.18
CA ARG A 76 3.90 -21.57 -16.84
C ARG A 76 3.66 -21.64 -15.32
N ARG A 77 4.49 -22.40 -14.60
CA ARG A 77 4.43 -22.51 -13.13
C ARG A 77 4.90 -21.23 -12.43
N GLY A 78 5.90 -20.55 -12.98
CA GLY A 78 6.36 -19.24 -12.51
C GLY A 78 5.26 -18.18 -12.59
N PHE A 79 4.57 -18.07 -13.74
CA PHE A 79 3.43 -17.16 -13.91
C PHE A 79 2.26 -17.50 -12.99
N ALA A 80 1.92 -18.79 -12.87
CA ALA A 80 0.87 -19.23 -11.95
C ALA A 80 1.22 -18.91 -10.49
N ALA A 81 2.49 -19.08 -10.09
CA ALA A 81 2.97 -18.70 -8.76
C ALA A 81 2.92 -17.18 -8.54
N GLY A 82 3.24 -16.38 -9.58
CA GLY A 82 3.12 -14.94 -9.55
C GLY A 82 1.68 -14.47 -9.34
N GLY A 83 0.75 -15.04 -10.09
CA GLY A 83 -0.69 -14.74 -9.94
C GLY A 83 -1.23 -15.13 -8.57
N SER A 84 -0.84 -16.30 -8.04
CA SER A 84 -1.24 -16.73 -6.69
C SER A 84 -0.66 -15.83 -5.59
N LEU A 85 0.59 -15.37 -5.76
CA LEU A 85 1.23 -14.41 -4.85
C LEU A 85 0.48 -13.08 -4.85
N ALA A 86 0.19 -12.52 -6.03
CA ALA A 86 -0.56 -11.28 -6.15
C ALA A 86 -1.94 -11.38 -5.50
N ALA A 87 -2.70 -12.44 -5.82
CA ALA A 87 -4.01 -12.69 -5.24
C ALA A 87 -3.94 -12.87 -3.71
N GLY A 88 -2.93 -13.56 -3.19
CA GLY A 88 -2.70 -13.74 -1.76
C GLY A 88 -2.38 -12.43 -1.04
N LEU A 89 -1.51 -11.61 -1.63
CA LEU A 89 -1.15 -10.29 -1.11
C LEU A 89 -2.36 -9.34 -1.11
N VAL A 90 -3.14 -9.31 -2.21
CA VAL A 90 -4.36 -8.49 -2.29
C VAL A 90 -5.37 -8.90 -1.24
N ARG A 91 -5.66 -10.20 -1.12
CA ARG A 91 -6.58 -10.72 -0.08
C ARG A 91 -6.12 -10.34 1.32
N SER A 92 -4.82 -10.48 1.60
CA SER A 92 -4.24 -10.11 2.89
C SER A 92 -4.33 -8.60 3.17
N LEU A 93 -4.12 -7.76 2.15
CA LEU A 93 -4.29 -6.31 2.25
C LEU A 93 -5.75 -5.95 2.52
N VAL A 94 -6.69 -6.47 1.71
CA VAL A 94 -8.13 -6.19 1.87
C VAL A 94 -8.64 -6.61 3.24
N ALA A 95 -8.19 -7.75 3.75
CA ALA A 95 -8.59 -8.23 5.09
C ALA A 95 -7.98 -7.41 6.24
N ARG A 96 -6.81 -6.79 6.03
CA ARG A 96 -6.05 -6.11 7.08
C ARG A 96 -6.26 -4.60 7.10
N LEU A 97 -6.37 -3.95 5.94
CA LEU A 97 -6.51 -2.49 5.84
C LEU A 97 -7.64 -1.91 6.71
N PRO A 98 -8.85 -2.49 6.76
CA PRO A 98 -9.93 -1.96 7.60
C PRO A 98 -9.65 -2.04 9.10
N ARG A 99 -8.75 -2.93 9.52
CA ARG A 99 -8.39 -3.14 10.93
C ARG A 99 -7.20 -2.29 11.40
N LEU A 100 -6.59 -1.52 10.50
CA LEU A 100 -5.46 -0.66 10.84
C LEU A 100 -5.96 0.71 11.27
N ALA A 101 -5.33 1.28 12.28
CA ALA A 101 -5.58 2.66 12.67
C ALA A 101 -5.22 3.61 11.51
N PRO A 102 -6.10 4.56 11.11
CA PRO A 102 -5.85 5.47 9.99
C PRO A 102 -4.53 6.24 10.06
N PRO A 103 -4.08 6.75 11.24
CA PRO A 103 -2.77 7.40 11.34
C PRO A 103 -1.61 6.47 10.98
N ALA A 104 -1.65 5.20 11.40
CA ALA A 104 -0.60 4.22 11.10
C ALA A 104 -0.53 3.91 9.59
N LEU A 105 -1.67 3.86 8.90
CA LEU A 105 -1.72 3.60 7.47
C LEU A 105 -1.13 4.77 6.65
N ARG A 106 -1.42 6.01 7.02
CA ARG A 106 -0.90 7.22 6.34
C ARG A 106 0.64 7.29 6.33
N ARG A 107 1.30 6.66 7.31
CA ARG A 107 2.78 6.63 7.46
C ARG A 107 3.48 5.76 6.42
N VAL A 108 2.85 4.69 5.96
CA VAL A 108 3.55 3.63 5.20
C VAL A 108 3.48 3.85 3.70
N ALA A 109 2.33 4.10 3.15
CA ALA A 109 2.11 4.43 1.74
C ALA A 109 0.66 4.87 1.49
N PRO A 110 0.38 5.69 0.45
CA PRO A 110 -0.99 5.88 -0.01
C PRO A 110 -1.56 4.53 -0.46
N ALA A 111 -2.73 4.14 0.08
CA ALA A 111 -3.33 2.83 -0.17
C ALA A 111 -3.56 2.54 -1.67
N GLU A 112 -3.85 3.58 -2.45
CA GLU A 112 -4.04 3.49 -3.90
C GLU A 112 -2.79 3.02 -4.65
N GLY A 113 -1.60 3.40 -4.18
CA GLY A 113 -0.32 3.02 -4.77
C GLY A 113 0.09 1.57 -4.49
N LEU A 114 -0.41 0.95 -3.42
CA LEU A 114 0.02 -0.39 -3.00
C LEU A 114 -0.33 -1.47 -4.02
N LEU A 115 -1.49 -1.40 -4.66
CA LEU A 115 -1.94 -2.40 -5.62
C LEU A 115 -1.20 -2.28 -6.96
N ARG A 116 -1.05 -1.06 -7.49
CA ARG A 116 -0.47 -0.84 -8.83
C ARG A 116 1.05 -1.01 -8.87
N GLY A 117 1.75 -0.61 -7.83
CA GLY A 117 3.20 -0.71 -7.77
C GLY A 117 3.69 -1.98 -7.06
N PRO A 118 3.71 -2.00 -5.70
CA PRO A 118 4.35 -3.05 -4.94
C PRO A 118 3.81 -4.46 -5.18
N VAL A 119 2.49 -4.64 -5.31
CA VAL A 119 1.90 -5.97 -5.55
C VAL A 119 2.30 -6.50 -6.92
N MET A 120 2.23 -5.66 -7.98
CA MET A 120 2.61 -6.08 -9.33
C MET A 120 4.10 -6.37 -9.46
N GLN A 121 4.95 -5.58 -8.81
CA GLN A 121 6.39 -5.84 -8.78
C GLN A 121 6.72 -7.12 -8.01
N ALA A 122 6.05 -7.39 -6.88
CA ALA A 122 6.22 -8.64 -6.14
C ALA A 122 5.77 -9.87 -6.96
N MET A 123 4.69 -9.76 -7.74
CA MET A 123 4.24 -10.79 -8.68
C MET A 123 5.32 -11.14 -9.71
N GLY A 124 6.11 -10.15 -10.13
CA GLY A 124 7.21 -10.33 -11.07
C GLY A 124 8.33 -11.24 -10.55
N ILE A 125 8.50 -11.41 -9.24
CA ILE A 125 9.55 -12.26 -8.67
C ILE A 125 9.45 -13.71 -9.20
N PRO A 126 8.37 -14.47 -8.98
CA PRO A 126 8.27 -15.82 -9.49
C PRO A 126 8.05 -15.91 -11.00
N ALA A 127 7.42 -14.90 -11.61
CA ALA A 127 7.07 -14.92 -13.01
C ALA A 127 8.27 -14.65 -13.95
N HIS A 128 9.15 -13.71 -13.58
CA HIS A 128 10.19 -13.20 -14.47
C HIS A 128 11.61 -13.27 -13.90
N LEU A 129 11.78 -13.28 -12.57
CA LEU A 129 13.11 -13.21 -11.96
C LEU A 129 13.62 -14.56 -11.48
N LEU A 130 12.74 -15.42 -10.97
CA LEU A 130 13.12 -16.68 -10.33
C LEU A 130 13.81 -17.65 -11.30
N GLY A 131 13.25 -17.82 -12.50
CA GLY A 131 13.82 -18.73 -13.54
C GLY A 131 15.22 -18.30 -13.96
N PRO A 132 15.43 -17.09 -14.47
CA PRO A 132 16.75 -16.58 -14.84
C PRO A 132 17.78 -16.58 -13.69
N LEU A 133 17.33 -16.26 -12.46
CA LEU A 133 18.21 -16.29 -11.28
C LEU A 133 18.70 -17.71 -10.96
N ILE A 134 17.80 -18.70 -11.04
CA ILE A 134 18.13 -20.10 -10.85
C ILE A 134 19.04 -20.59 -11.98
N ALA A 135 18.71 -20.27 -13.23
CA ALA A 135 19.51 -20.65 -14.39
C ALA A 135 20.94 -20.08 -14.29
N ALA A 136 21.08 -18.80 -13.89
CA ALA A 136 22.38 -18.15 -13.74
C ALA A 136 23.30 -18.80 -12.69
N LEU A 137 22.73 -19.55 -11.74
CA LEU A 137 23.49 -20.31 -10.74
C LEU A 137 23.62 -21.78 -11.12
N VAL A 138 22.52 -22.42 -11.50
CA VAL A 138 22.46 -23.89 -11.69
C VAL A 138 23.09 -24.33 -13.01
N THR A 139 22.87 -23.59 -14.12
CA THR A 139 23.42 -23.97 -15.42
C THR A 139 24.97 -23.96 -15.42
N PRO A 140 25.67 -22.87 -14.96
CA PRO A 140 27.12 -22.88 -14.89
C PRO A 140 27.68 -23.98 -13.97
N LEU A 141 27.05 -24.18 -12.79
CA LEU A 141 27.48 -25.25 -11.88
C LEU A 141 27.28 -26.64 -12.48
N GLY A 142 26.18 -26.84 -13.19
CA GLY A 142 25.90 -28.10 -13.89
C GLY A 142 26.89 -28.38 -15.03
N VAL A 143 27.28 -27.33 -15.79
CA VAL A 143 28.32 -27.42 -16.84
C VAL A 143 29.67 -27.78 -16.22
N ILE A 144 30.09 -27.09 -15.12
CA ILE A 144 31.34 -27.40 -14.43
C ILE A 144 31.34 -28.85 -13.92
N LEU A 145 30.26 -29.30 -13.29
CA LEU A 145 30.14 -30.64 -12.75
C LEU A 145 30.20 -31.70 -13.86
N GLY A 146 29.49 -31.47 -14.98
CA GLY A 146 29.52 -32.38 -16.13
C GLY A 146 30.90 -32.43 -16.78
N LEU A 147 31.60 -31.32 -16.91
CA LEU A 147 32.97 -31.27 -17.41
C LEU A 147 33.96 -31.91 -16.47
N PHE A 148 33.75 -31.83 -15.16
CA PHE A 148 34.64 -32.49 -14.20
C PHE A 148 34.70 -34.00 -14.41
N LEU A 149 33.64 -34.60 -14.96
CA LEU A 149 33.60 -36.05 -15.32
C LEU A 149 34.32 -36.36 -16.63
N ILE A 150 34.50 -35.34 -17.52
CA ILE A 150 35.12 -35.51 -18.84
C ILE A 150 36.59 -35.09 -18.79
N ASP A 151 36.85 -33.88 -18.34
CA ASP A 151 38.19 -33.28 -18.22
C ASP A 151 38.26 -32.34 -17.01
N PRO A 152 38.86 -32.79 -15.88
CA PRO A 152 38.97 -31.96 -14.66
C PRO A 152 39.76 -30.67 -14.83
N SER A 153 40.73 -30.65 -15.77
CA SER A 153 41.57 -29.46 -15.99
C SER A 153 40.79 -28.30 -16.61
N ILE A 154 39.95 -28.62 -17.59
CA ILE A 154 39.03 -27.65 -18.23
C ILE A 154 37.96 -27.18 -17.22
N ALA A 155 37.39 -28.10 -16.44
CA ALA A 155 36.41 -27.78 -15.41
C ALA A 155 36.98 -26.78 -14.36
N LEU A 156 38.23 -26.98 -13.92
CA LEU A 156 38.91 -26.07 -12.99
C LEU A 156 39.15 -24.70 -13.64
N GLY A 157 39.53 -24.63 -14.89
CA GLY A 157 39.70 -23.37 -15.63
C GLY A 157 38.39 -22.57 -15.70
N LEU A 158 37.27 -23.24 -16.02
CA LEU A 158 35.94 -22.63 -16.04
C LEU A 158 35.48 -22.19 -14.65
N LEU A 159 35.77 -22.97 -13.61
CA LEU A 159 35.46 -22.60 -12.22
C LEU A 159 36.18 -21.30 -11.81
N LEU A 160 37.48 -21.19 -12.12
CA LEU A 160 38.28 -20.00 -11.83
C LEU A 160 37.79 -18.77 -12.63
N ALA A 161 37.51 -18.96 -13.93
CA ALA A 161 36.93 -17.89 -14.76
C ALA A 161 35.57 -17.45 -14.24
N GLY A 162 34.70 -18.37 -13.85
CA GLY A 162 33.39 -18.07 -13.27
C GLY A 162 33.48 -17.35 -11.93
N ALA A 163 34.38 -17.79 -11.06
CA ALA A 163 34.63 -17.10 -9.78
C ALA A 163 35.13 -15.66 -9.99
N PHE A 164 36.01 -15.45 -10.96
CA PHE A 164 36.50 -14.12 -11.33
C PHE A 164 35.37 -13.23 -11.88
N LEU A 165 34.57 -13.74 -12.82
CA LEU A 165 33.42 -13.00 -13.37
C LEU A 165 32.38 -12.68 -12.28
N ALA A 166 32.08 -13.63 -11.39
CA ALA A 166 31.16 -13.40 -10.26
C ALA A 166 31.71 -12.35 -9.27
N ALA A 167 33.02 -12.34 -9.00
CA ALA A 167 33.67 -11.34 -8.18
C ALA A 167 33.58 -9.94 -8.83
N LEU A 168 33.82 -9.86 -10.14
CA LEU A 168 33.70 -8.63 -10.91
C LEU A 168 32.26 -8.08 -10.91
N LEU A 169 31.26 -8.94 -11.08
CA LEU A 169 29.85 -8.56 -10.98
C LEU A 169 29.50 -8.02 -9.59
N ARG A 170 29.94 -8.69 -8.53
CA ARG A 170 29.70 -8.22 -7.15
C ARG A 170 30.38 -6.87 -6.88
N TRP A 171 31.59 -6.69 -7.35
CA TRP A 171 32.32 -5.44 -7.19
C TRP A 171 31.63 -4.29 -7.95
N SER A 172 31.24 -4.54 -9.21
CA SER A 172 30.48 -3.60 -10.04
C SER A 172 29.15 -3.22 -9.38
N GLY A 173 28.36 -4.20 -8.94
CA GLY A 173 27.07 -3.98 -8.28
C GLY A 173 27.20 -3.13 -7.02
N ARG A 174 28.21 -3.37 -6.17
CA ARG A 174 28.44 -2.58 -4.95
C ARG A 174 28.76 -1.11 -5.24
N ARG A 175 29.50 -0.82 -6.30
CA ARG A 175 29.85 0.57 -6.68
C ARG A 175 28.64 1.36 -7.18
N ASN A 176 27.66 0.69 -7.78
CA ASN A 176 26.48 1.33 -8.37
C ASN A 176 25.35 1.56 -7.36
N LEU A 177 25.36 0.88 -6.19
CA LEU A 177 24.28 0.92 -5.19
C LEU A 177 23.91 2.34 -4.77
N ALA A 178 24.88 3.13 -4.32
CA ALA A 178 24.64 4.49 -3.83
C ALA A 178 24.08 5.43 -4.91
N ALA A 179 24.53 5.27 -6.15
CA ALA A 179 24.05 6.07 -7.28
C ALA A 179 22.62 5.67 -7.68
N GLU A 180 22.29 4.37 -7.63
CA GLU A 180 20.95 3.86 -7.87
C GLU A 180 19.96 4.35 -6.81
N ASP A 181 20.33 4.29 -5.52
CA ASP A 181 19.51 4.78 -4.42
C ASP A 181 19.24 6.29 -4.55
N ALA A 182 20.25 7.06 -4.93
CA ALA A 182 20.12 8.51 -5.18
C ALA A 182 19.16 8.79 -6.36
N ARG A 183 19.27 8.02 -7.46
CA ARG A 183 18.35 8.12 -8.61
C ARG A 183 16.92 7.80 -8.22
N LEU A 184 16.69 6.71 -7.48
CA LEU A 184 15.36 6.30 -7.03
C LEU A 184 14.75 7.34 -6.06
N ALA A 185 15.56 7.95 -5.20
CA ALA A 185 15.09 9.04 -4.33
C ALA A 185 14.66 10.27 -5.15
N ALA A 186 15.46 10.68 -6.13
CA ALA A 186 15.15 11.79 -7.02
C ALA A 186 13.92 11.51 -7.91
N GLU A 187 13.73 10.26 -8.38
CA GLU A 187 12.55 9.84 -9.14
C GLU A 187 11.26 9.96 -8.31
N ARG A 188 11.29 9.50 -7.05
CA ARG A 188 10.16 9.63 -6.13
C ARG A 188 9.82 11.08 -5.82
N ASP A 189 10.85 11.93 -5.71
CA ASP A 189 10.65 13.36 -5.47
C ASP A 189 10.04 14.05 -6.70
N ALA A 190 10.56 13.79 -7.88
CA ALA A 190 10.01 14.31 -9.15
C ALA A 190 8.55 13.86 -9.35
N ALA A 191 8.23 12.59 -9.06
CA ALA A 191 6.86 12.08 -9.14
C ALA A 191 5.92 12.79 -8.15
N ARG A 192 6.36 13.04 -6.91
CA ARG A 192 5.57 13.79 -5.91
C ARG A 192 5.32 15.23 -6.34
N GLN A 193 6.35 15.91 -6.86
CA GLN A 193 6.20 17.29 -7.34
C GLN A 193 5.28 17.37 -8.55
N LEU A 194 5.36 16.42 -9.48
CA LEU A 194 4.47 16.34 -10.64
C LEU A 194 3.01 16.13 -10.20
N GLN A 195 2.78 15.20 -9.27
CA GLN A 195 1.45 14.94 -8.73
C GLN A 195 0.88 16.20 -8.04
N ALA A 196 1.67 16.84 -7.17
CA ALA A 196 1.27 18.06 -6.48
C ALA A 196 0.97 19.21 -7.46
N PHE A 197 1.76 19.32 -8.54
CA PHE A 197 1.53 20.30 -9.60
C PHE A 197 0.20 20.04 -10.34
N ALA A 198 -0.08 18.78 -10.68
CA ALA A 198 -1.30 18.39 -11.38
C ALA A 198 -2.55 18.59 -10.51
N GLU A 199 -2.52 18.16 -9.25
CA GLU A 199 -3.65 18.28 -8.31
C GLU A 199 -3.99 19.76 -7.98
N ARG A 200 -2.98 20.62 -7.92
CA ARG A 200 -3.14 22.04 -7.57
C ARG A 200 -3.24 22.97 -8.79
N GLN A 201 -3.32 22.43 -9.99
CA GLN A 201 -3.39 23.21 -11.23
C GLN A 201 -4.49 24.28 -11.23
N PRO A 202 -5.72 24.02 -10.75
CA PRO A 202 -6.75 25.06 -10.68
C PRO A 202 -6.35 26.24 -9.78
N LEU A 203 -5.72 25.97 -8.65
CA LEU A 203 -5.22 27.01 -7.72
C LEU A 203 -4.10 27.82 -8.37
N LEU A 204 -3.16 27.15 -9.07
CA LEU A 204 -2.05 27.81 -9.74
C LEU A 204 -2.52 28.75 -10.84
N ARG A 205 -3.54 28.36 -11.61
CA ARG A 205 -4.18 29.21 -12.61
C ARG A 205 -4.89 30.41 -11.98
N ALA A 206 -5.68 30.19 -10.92
CA ALA A 206 -6.38 31.25 -10.23
C ALA A 206 -5.42 32.28 -9.62
N ALA A 207 -4.29 31.83 -9.06
CA ALA A 207 -3.28 32.68 -8.45
C ALA A 207 -2.28 33.27 -9.46
N GLN A 208 -2.33 32.88 -10.74
CA GLN A 208 -1.34 33.26 -11.77
C GLN A 208 0.11 32.99 -11.36
N ARG A 209 0.35 31.93 -10.58
CA ARG A 209 1.66 31.54 -10.01
C ARG A 209 2.20 30.23 -10.59
N GLU A 210 1.83 29.91 -11.82
CA GLU A 210 2.31 28.70 -12.51
C GLU A 210 3.84 28.64 -12.62
N SER A 211 4.50 29.80 -12.81
CA SER A 211 5.96 29.90 -12.92
C SER A 211 6.69 29.46 -11.65
N VAL A 212 6.17 29.77 -10.46
CA VAL A 212 6.79 29.42 -9.17
C VAL A 212 6.68 27.91 -8.91
N ALA A 213 5.50 27.33 -9.14
CA ALA A 213 5.29 25.89 -8.98
C ALA A 213 6.08 25.08 -10.03
N ARG A 214 6.22 25.62 -11.26
CA ARG A 214 7.03 25.03 -12.32
C ARG A 214 8.51 24.99 -11.96
N GLN A 215 9.04 26.02 -11.28
CA GLN A 215 10.44 26.02 -10.82
C GLN A 215 10.76 24.83 -9.90
N GLY A 216 9.90 24.52 -8.91
CA GLY A 216 10.08 23.37 -8.02
C GLY A 216 10.08 22.03 -8.78
N LEU A 217 9.18 21.87 -9.75
CA LEU A 217 9.12 20.68 -10.59
C LEU A 217 10.37 20.57 -11.48
N GLU A 218 10.79 21.69 -12.11
CA GLU A 218 12.00 21.71 -12.93
C GLU A 218 13.27 21.38 -12.13
N GLU A 219 13.35 21.83 -10.89
CA GLU A 219 14.48 21.50 -10.00
C GLU A 219 14.52 20.02 -9.64
N ALA A 220 13.36 19.42 -9.32
CA ALA A 220 13.25 17.99 -9.09
C ALA A 220 13.60 17.16 -10.34
N LEU A 221 13.17 17.59 -11.53
CA LEU A 221 13.54 16.96 -12.82
C LEU A 221 15.04 17.11 -13.11
N ARG A 222 15.64 18.27 -12.83
CA ARG A 222 17.10 18.47 -12.97
C ARG A 222 17.87 17.59 -11.98
N SER A 223 17.36 17.39 -10.76
CA SER A 223 17.94 16.48 -9.78
C SER A 223 17.89 15.03 -10.27
N LEU A 224 16.74 14.60 -10.81
CA LEU A 224 16.57 13.28 -11.43
C LEU A 224 17.53 13.10 -12.62
N HIS A 225 17.62 14.10 -13.49
CA HIS A 225 18.55 14.06 -14.63
C HIS A 225 20.00 13.92 -14.17
N ARG A 226 20.45 14.73 -13.19
CA ARG A 226 21.81 14.66 -12.64
C ARG A 226 22.12 13.32 -12.02
N SER A 227 21.22 12.78 -11.19
CA SER A 227 21.39 11.47 -10.56
C SER A 227 21.38 10.33 -11.57
N THR A 228 20.60 10.44 -12.66
CA THR A 228 20.60 9.49 -13.77
C THR A 228 21.93 9.51 -14.54
N LEU A 229 22.45 10.69 -14.84
CA LEU A 229 23.78 10.83 -15.48
C LEU A 229 24.89 10.28 -14.60
N GLU A 230 24.84 10.52 -13.29
CA GLU A 230 25.82 9.99 -12.35
C GLU A 230 25.78 8.47 -12.29
N LEU A 231 24.57 7.88 -12.28
CA LEU A 231 24.41 6.43 -12.38
C LEU A 231 25.00 5.90 -13.69
N LEU A 232 24.69 6.54 -14.84
CA LEU A 232 25.25 6.15 -16.13
C LEU A 232 26.78 6.23 -16.14
N ARG A 233 27.37 7.32 -15.64
CA ARG A 233 28.82 7.49 -15.53
C ARG A 233 29.50 6.40 -14.72
N ARG A 234 28.82 5.84 -13.71
CA ARG A 234 29.33 4.74 -12.88
C ARG A 234 29.04 3.37 -13.46
N SER A 235 27.87 3.16 -14.04
CA SER A 235 27.42 1.87 -14.56
C SER A 235 28.01 1.52 -15.93
N LEU A 236 28.19 2.51 -16.83
CA LEU A 236 28.76 2.25 -18.14
C LEU A 236 30.18 1.66 -18.09
N PRO A 237 31.15 2.24 -17.34
CA PRO A 237 32.48 1.65 -17.26
C PRO A 237 32.48 0.25 -16.65
N SER A 238 31.60 -0.02 -15.67
CA SER A 238 31.50 -1.33 -15.04
C SER A 238 30.86 -2.37 -15.97
N GLY A 239 29.84 -1.98 -16.75
CA GLY A 239 29.23 -2.86 -17.77
C GLY A 239 30.19 -3.15 -18.92
N LEU A 240 30.89 -2.13 -19.43
CA LEU A 240 31.93 -2.31 -20.44
C LEU A 240 33.09 -3.16 -19.91
N GLY A 241 33.52 -2.95 -18.66
CA GLY A 241 34.55 -3.75 -18.02
C GLY A 241 34.16 -5.24 -17.92
N PHE A 242 32.92 -5.55 -17.60
CA PHE A 242 32.40 -6.92 -17.61
C PHE A 242 32.38 -7.50 -19.02
N ALA A 243 31.87 -6.77 -20.01
CA ALA A 243 31.85 -7.22 -21.41
C ALA A 243 33.26 -7.47 -21.94
N LEU A 244 34.21 -6.58 -21.65
CA LEU A 244 35.62 -6.75 -22.00
C LEU A 244 36.24 -7.96 -21.29
N ALA A 245 35.93 -8.19 -20.02
CA ALA A 245 36.42 -9.36 -19.29
C ALA A 245 35.90 -10.68 -19.89
N VAL A 246 34.65 -10.72 -20.34
CA VAL A 246 34.05 -11.85 -21.06
C VAL A 246 34.75 -12.07 -22.38
N GLN A 247 34.96 -11.00 -23.18
CA GLN A 247 35.68 -11.10 -24.47
C GLN A 247 37.15 -11.54 -24.28
N ALA A 248 37.80 -10.97 -23.25
CA ALA A 248 39.18 -11.36 -22.93
C ALA A 248 39.28 -12.84 -22.50
N ALA A 249 38.31 -13.32 -21.68
CA ALA A 249 38.26 -14.74 -21.30
C ALA A 249 38.05 -15.64 -22.53
N PHE A 250 37.20 -15.25 -23.47
CA PHE A 250 36.99 -15.97 -24.72
C PHE A 250 38.24 -15.94 -25.62
N ALA A 251 38.85 -14.78 -25.80
CA ALA A 251 40.11 -14.64 -26.58
C ALA A 251 41.24 -15.44 -25.95
N PHE A 252 41.38 -15.42 -24.62
CA PHE A 252 42.37 -16.19 -23.90
C PHE A 252 42.16 -17.72 -24.07
N ALA A 253 40.90 -18.18 -23.97
CA ALA A 253 40.54 -19.58 -24.21
C ALA A 253 40.82 -19.99 -25.66
N LEU A 254 40.53 -19.13 -26.64
CA LEU A 254 40.81 -19.40 -28.06
C LEU A 254 42.32 -19.43 -28.36
N LEU A 255 43.04 -18.39 -27.97
CA LEU A 255 44.48 -18.27 -28.26
C LEU A 255 45.31 -19.28 -27.46
N GLY A 256 45.00 -19.43 -26.15
CA GLY A 256 45.65 -20.40 -25.30
C GLY A 256 45.34 -21.84 -25.71
N GLY A 257 44.08 -22.07 -26.10
CA GLY A 257 43.65 -23.36 -26.63
C GLY A 257 44.29 -23.70 -27.99
N ALA A 258 44.39 -22.73 -28.92
CA ALA A 258 45.08 -22.88 -30.20
C ALA A 258 46.55 -23.21 -29.98
N TRP A 259 47.22 -22.50 -29.07
CA TRP A 259 48.60 -22.78 -28.69
C TRP A 259 48.77 -24.17 -28.06
N ALA A 260 47.83 -24.63 -27.24
CA ALA A 260 47.82 -25.97 -26.66
C ALA A 260 47.59 -27.05 -27.73
N VAL A 261 46.80 -26.79 -28.76
CA VAL A 261 46.63 -27.70 -29.93
C VAL A 261 47.93 -27.79 -30.73
N GLU A 262 48.61 -26.67 -31.00
CA GLU A 262 49.90 -26.65 -31.67
C GLU A 262 50.99 -27.48 -30.93
N ARG A 263 50.94 -27.42 -29.59
CA ARG A 263 51.81 -28.19 -28.70
C ARG A 263 51.35 -29.67 -28.50
N GLN A 264 50.26 -30.08 -29.16
CA GLN A 264 49.65 -31.41 -29.00
C GLN A 264 49.22 -31.76 -27.55
N TRP A 265 48.99 -30.73 -26.71
CA TRP A 265 48.47 -30.92 -25.37
C TRP A 265 46.94 -31.02 -25.36
N LEU A 266 46.29 -30.46 -26.37
CA LEU A 266 44.83 -30.44 -26.53
C LEU A 266 44.49 -30.87 -27.98
N ASP A 267 43.40 -31.61 -28.15
CA ASP A 267 42.87 -31.92 -29.47
C ASP A 267 42.00 -30.77 -30.00
N GLY A 268 42.01 -30.56 -31.34
CA GLY A 268 41.23 -29.51 -31.98
C GLY A 268 39.74 -29.66 -31.75
N ALA A 269 39.23 -30.91 -31.69
CA ALA A 269 37.85 -31.18 -31.34
C ALA A 269 37.48 -30.70 -29.93
N ARG A 270 38.36 -30.93 -28.96
CA ARG A 270 38.18 -30.47 -27.57
C ARG A 270 38.23 -28.95 -27.45
N LEU A 271 39.11 -28.29 -28.23
CA LEU A 271 39.12 -26.82 -28.25
C LEU A 271 37.76 -26.24 -28.68
N VAL A 272 37.19 -26.77 -29.78
CA VAL A 272 35.88 -26.34 -30.27
C VAL A 272 34.79 -26.58 -29.20
N ALA A 273 34.80 -27.74 -28.57
CA ALA A 273 33.86 -28.08 -27.50
C ALA A 273 33.98 -27.14 -26.31
N VAL A 274 35.20 -26.78 -25.87
CA VAL A 274 35.44 -25.82 -24.77
C VAL A 274 34.92 -24.44 -25.10
N LEU A 275 35.13 -23.96 -26.33
CA LEU A 275 34.65 -22.62 -26.75
C LEU A 275 33.11 -22.58 -26.76
N VAL A 276 32.44 -23.62 -27.22
CA VAL A 276 30.97 -23.70 -27.18
C VAL A 276 30.44 -23.73 -25.74
N LEU A 277 31.11 -24.50 -24.87
CA LEU A 277 30.76 -24.56 -23.46
C LEU A 277 30.99 -23.23 -22.73
N LEU A 278 32.04 -22.51 -23.08
CA LEU A 278 32.33 -21.21 -22.52
C LEU A 278 31.19 -20.22 -22.82
N VAL A 279 30.62 -20.25 -24.03
CA VAL A 279 29.46 -19.44 -24.39
C VAL A 279 28.24 -19.81 -23.51
N ARG A 280 27.95 -21.10 -23.39
CA ARG A 280 26.86 -21.62 -22.54
C ARG A 280 27.04 -21.32 -21.06
N PHE A 281 28.27 -21.23 -20.60
CA PHE A 281 28.63 -20.87 -19.24
C PHE A 281 28.43 -19.36 -18.96
N ILE A 282 28.81 -18.50 -19.91
CA ILE A 282 28.82 -17.05 -19.77
C ILE A 282 27.40 -16.49 -19.92
N GLU A 283 26.60 -17.02 -20.83
CA GLU A 283 25.25 -16.48 -21.16
C GLU A 283 24.33 -16.28 -19.94
N PRO A 284 24.13 -17.27 -19.03
CA PRO A 284 23.31 -17.07 -17.84
C PRO A 284 23.91 -16.04 -16.86
N LEU A 285 25.24 -15.95 -16.76
CA LEU A 285 25.91 -14.96 -15.90
C LEU A 285 25.73 -13.53 -16.44
N ALA A 286 25.76 -13.35 -17.76
CA ALA A 286 25.52 -12.07 -18.39
C ALA A 286 24.08 -11.56 -18.13
N GLN A 287 23.10 -12.44 -18.08
CA GLN A 287 21.70 -12.09 -17.77
C GLN A 287 21.56 -11.53 -16.36
N LEU A 288 22.40 -11.90 -15.38
CA LEU A 288 22.36 -11.33 -14.02
C LEU A 288 22.54 -9.82 -13.98
N THR A 289 23.30 -9.25 -14.92
CA THR A 289 23.51 -7.78 -14.98
C THR A 289 22.21 -7.02 -15.23
N HIS A 290 21.30 -7.60 -16.00
CA HIS A 290 19.99 -7.01 -16.31
C HIS A 290 18.94 -7.29 -15.22
N LEU A 291 19.11 -8.37 -14.46
CA LEU A 291 18.17 -8.75 -13.40
C LEU A 291 18.38 -7.99 -12.09
N ASP A 292 19.55 -7.42 -11.86
CA ASP A 292 19.91 -6.76 -10.60
C ASP A 292 18.96 -5.61 -10.25
N GLN A 293 18.65 -4.75 -11.21
CA GLN A 293 17.72 -3.63 -11.02
C GLN A 293 16.28 -4.10 -10.77
N ALA A 294 15.79 -5.06 -11.56
CA ALA A 294 14.46 -5.63 -11.41
C ALA A 294 14.30 -6.34 -10.07
N LEU A 295 15.34 -7.07 -9.62
CA LEU A 295 15.38 -7.74 -8.35
C LEU A 295 15.32 -6.74 -7.18
N ARG A 296 16.10 -5.66 -7.24
CA ARG A 296 16.04 -4.59 -6.22
C ARG A 296 14.67 -3.93 -6.15
N GLY A 297 14.09 -3.57 -7.30
CA GLY A 297 12.73 -3.02 -7.34
C GLY A 297 11.70 -3.96 -6.70
N ALA A 298 11.76 -5.23 -7.04
CA ALA A 298 10.88 -6.25 -6.46
C ALA A 298 11.09 -6.43 -4.94
N TRP A 299 12.33 -6.36 -4.45
CA TRP A 299 12.63 -6.39 -3.01
C TRP A 299 12.11 -5.17 -2.27
N GLN A 300 12.27 -3.97 -2.83
CA GLN A 300 11.73 -2.73 -2.23
C GLN A 300 10.20 -2.76 -2.18
N ALA A 301 9.56 -3.28 -3.22
CA ALA A 301 8.13 -3.48 -3.27
C ALA A 301 7.65 -4.43 -2.15
N LEU A 302 8.34 -5.57 -2.00
CA LEU A 302 8.03 -6.53 -0.94
C LEU A 302 8.26 -5.94 0.46
N ASP A 303 9.34 -5.17 0.67
CA ASP A 303 9.59 -4.48 1.94
C ASP A 303 8.50 -3.46 2.26
N THR A 304 7.97 -2.76 1.26
CA THR A 304 6.85 -1.83 1.45
C THR A 304 5.59 -2.56 1.91
N LEU A 305 5.26 -3.69 1.27
CA LEU A 305 4.13 -4.53 1.68
C LEU A 305 4.33 -5.13 3.08
N LEU A 306 5.53 -5.63 3.37
CA LEU A 306 5.85 -6.20 4.69
C LEU A 306 5.77 -5.14 5.80
N ARG A 307 6.11 -3.88 5.53
CA ARG A 307 5.89 -2.78 6.50
C ARG A 307 4.41 -2.57 6.79
N VAL A 308 3.54 -2.63 5.77
CA VAL A 308 2.08 -2.58 6.00
C VAL A 308 1.61 -3.78 6.82
N PHE A 309 2.11 -4.98 6.50
CA PHE A 309 1.78 -6.19 7.27
C PHE A 309 2.38 -6.21 8.68
N ALA A 310 3.41 -5.46 8.97
CA ALA A 310 3.99 -5.32 10.30
C ALA A 310 3.20 -4.37 11.21
N LEU A 311 2.33 -3.49 10.64
CA LEU A 311 1.48 -2.63 11.45
C LEU A 311 0.55 -3.48 12.31
N ALA A 312 0.47 -3.16 13.60
CA ALA A 312 -0.44 -3.84 14.51
C ALA A 312 -1.89 -3.48 14.19
N PRO A 313 -2.77 -4.45 13.92
CA PRO A 313 -4.19 -4.17 13.80
C PRO A 313 -4.80 -3.84 15.17
N LEU A 314 -5.87 -3.07 15.17
CA LEU A 314 -6.69 -2.89 16.36
C LEU A 314 -7.18 -4.27 16.84
N ARG A 315 -7.03 -4.53 18.13
CA ARG A 315 -7.45 -5.81 18.72
C ARG A 315 -8.97 -5.94 18.65
N SER A 316 -9.47 -7.06 18.15
CA SER A 316 -10.90 -7.38 18.13
C SER A 316 -11.06 -8.80 18.68
N PRO A 317 -11.40 -8.95 19.98
CA PRO A 317 -11.60 -10.27 20.55
C PRO A 317 -12.88 -10.91 19.99
N GLU A 318 -12.85 -12.22 19.76
CA GLU A 318 -14.03 -13.00 19.36
C GLU A 318 -14.08 -14.27 20.22
N PRO A 319 -15.15 -14.47 21.02
CA PRO A 319 -16.28 -13.55 21.26
C PRO A 319 -15.83 -12.33 22.07
N GLY A 320 -16.39 -11.14 21.73
CA GLY A 320 -16.21 -9.91 22.50
C GLY A 320 -17.26 -9.77 23.60
N GLU A 321 -16.97 -8.90 24.56
CA GLU A 321 -17.96 -8.47 25.57
C GLU A 321 -19.07 -7.65 24.91
N ARG A 322 -20.17 -7.43 25.61
CA ARG A 322 -21.30 -6.59 25.13
C ARG A 322 -21.49 -5.40 26.07
N PRO A 323 -21.72 -4.20 25.56
CA PRO A 323 -22.06 -3.06 26.39
C PRO A 323 -23.41 -3.27 27.06
N HIS A 324 -23.55 -2.77 28.28
CA HIS A 324 -24.80 -2.89 29.05
C HIS A 324 -25.85 -1.88 28.61
N ASP A 325 -25.40 -0.68 28.18
CA ASP A 325 -26.24 0.43 27.72
C ASP A 325 -25.47 1.27 26.67
N ALA A 326 -25.99 2.44 26.34
CA ALA A 326 -25.38 3.38 25.40
C ALA A 326 -24.64 4.55 26.09
N SER A 327 -24.22 4.36 27.35
CA SER A 327 -23.35 5.32 28.02
C SER A 327 -21.96 5.27 27.43
N LEU A 328 -21.29 6.42 27.32
CA LEU A 328 -19.90 6.51 26.88
C LEU A 328 -19.10 7.24 27.95
N ALA A 329 -17.99 6.66 28.41
CA ALA A 329 -17.08 7.32 29.33
C ALA A 329 -15.63 7.24 28.85
N ALA A 330 -14.87 8.28 29.11
CA ALA A 330 -13.42 8.30 28.99
C ALA A 330 -12.84 8.53 30.38
N GLU A 331 -11.81 7.78 30.75
CA GLU A 331 -11.13 7.85 32.03
C GLU A 331 -9.64 8.09 31.82
N ALA A 332 -9.17 9.28 32.19
CA ALA A 332 -7.78 9.73 32.10
C ALA A 332 -7.13 9.38 30.73
N VAL A 333 -7.83 9.67 29.64
CA VAL A 333 -7.41 9.29 28.29
C VAL A 333 -6.34 10.23 27.79
N GLU A 334 -5.22 9.66 27.29
CA GLU A 334 -4.15 10.37 26.60
C GLU A 334 -4.01 9.89 25.15
N LEU A 335 -3.66 10.84 24.28
CA LEU A 335 -3.27 10.56 22.90
C LEU A 335 -2.04 11.39 22.56
N ARG A 336 -1.00 10.75 22.04
CA ARG A 336 0.26 11.38 21.67
C ARG A 336 0.47 11.34 20.14
N LEU A 337 1.06 12.40 19.64
CA LEU A 337 1.58 12.42 18.26
C LEU A 337 2.90 11.65 18.21
N GLU A 338 3.37 11.34 16.99
CA GLU A 338 4.64 10.62 16.77
C GLU A 338 5.87 11.33 17.33
N ASP A 339 5.83 12.66 17.33
CA ASP A 339 6.90 13.50 17.88
C ASP A 339 6.90 13.53 19.43
N GLY A 340 6.00 12.76 20.07
CA GLY A 340 5.85 12.67 21.52
C GLY A 340 4.98 13.77 22.13
N ARG A 341 4.55 14.77 21.38
CA ARG A 341 3.64 15.81 21.89
C ARG A 341 2.28 15.22 22.22
N ALA A 342 1.75 15.59 23.37
CA ALA A 342 0.37 15.24 23.74
C ALA A 342 -0.61 15.99 22.81
N LEU A 343 -1.52 15.25 22.17
CA LEU A 343 -2.63 15.80 21.41
C LEU A 343 -3.89 15.87 22.27
N LEU A 344 -4.08 14.87 23.14
CA LEU A 344 -5.10 14.84 24.19
C LEU A 344 -4.41 14.43 25.48
N GLU A 345 -4.78 15.07 26.59
CA GLU A 345 -4.13 14.88 27.87
C GLU A 345 -5.16 14.87 29.01
N ASP A 346 -5.18 13.76 29.77
CA ASP A 346 -6.05 13.54 30.93
C ASP A 346 -7.53 13.84 30.66
N ILE A 347 -8.05 13.31 29.54
CA ILE A 347 -9.46 13.49 29.20
C ILE A 347 -10.32 12.53 30.02
N SER A 348 -11.17 13.11 30.88
CA SER A 348 -12.18 12.38 31.63
C SER A 348 -13.54 12.98 31.40
N LEU A 349 -14.47 12.18 30.82
CA LEU A 349 -15.84 12.60 30.50
C LEU A 349 -16.82 11.44 30.63
N ARG A 350 -18.09 11.75 30.79
CA ARG A 350 -19.19 10.78 30.79
C ARG A 350 -20.40 11.33 30.05
N LEU A 351 -20.93 10.51 29.14
CA LEU A 351 -22.14 10.79 28.39
C LEU A 351 -23.23 9.78 28.84
N GLU A 352 -24.35 10.29 29.30
CA GLU A 352 -25.46 9.47 29.78
C GLU A 352 -26.27 8.90 28.60
N PRO A 353 -26.88 7.71 28.73
CA PRO A 353 -27.71 7.13 27.69
C PRO A 353 -28.85 8.07 27.25
N GLY A 354 -29.02 8.23 25.95
CA GLY A 354 -30.06 9.09 25.36
C GLY A 354 -29.81 10.59 25.47
N SER A 355 -28.68 11.05 26.02
CA SER A 355 -28.35 12.45 26.15
C SER A 355 -27.81 13.05 24.83
N LEU A 356 -28.08 14.33 24.64
CA LEU A 356 -27.47 15.16 23.62
C LEU A 356 -26.26 15.90 24.22
N ASN A 357 -25.07 15.56 23.78
CA ASN A 357 -23.83 16.17 24.24
C ASN A 357 -23.18 16.95 23.09
N VAL A 358 -22.68 18.12 23.39
CA VAL A 358 -22.04 18.98 22.40
C VAL A 358 -20.60 19.27 22.82
N LEU A 359 -19.66 19.02 21.91
CA LEU A 359 -18.23 19.28 22.10
C LEU A 359 -17.84 20.56 21.34
N VAL A 360 -17.42 21.57 22.08
CA VAL A 360 -16.98 22.85 21.54
C VAL A 360 -15.54 23.16 21.94
N GLY A 361 -14.93 24.15 21.31
CA GLY A 361 -13.57 24.59 21.60
C GLY A 361 -12.90 25.23 20.40
N PRO A 362 -11.75 25.89 20.56
CA PRO A 362 -11.00 26.54 19.49
C PRO A 362 -10.61 25.54 18.38
N SER A 363 -10.30 26.06 17.18
CA SER A 363 -9.73 25.24 16.11
C SER A 363 -8.38 24.68 16.55
N GLY A 364 -8.14 23.41 16.28
CA GLY A 364 -6.91 22.73 16.70
C GLY A 364 -6.92 22.18 18.13
N ALA A 365 -7.98 22.37 18.91
CA ALA A 365 -8.07 21.86 20.30
C ALA A 365 -8.09 20.33 20.42
N GLY A 366 -8.21 19.58 19.31
CA GLY A 366 -8.24 18.11 19.33
C GLY A 366 -9.63 17.48 19.27
N LYS A 367 -10.70 18.24 18.97
CA LYS A 367 -12.10 17.76 18.97
C LYS A 367 -12.34 16.54 18.08
N SER A 368 -11.94 16.62 16.81
CA SER A 368 -12.09 15.49 15.86
C SER A 368 -11.24 14.29 16.27
N SER A 369 -10.08 14.52 16.88
CA SER A 369 -9.22 13.45 17.39
C SER A 369 -9.86 12.77 18.60
N LEU A 370 -10.46 13.52 19.50
CA LEU A 370 -11.22 12.97 20.63
C LEU A 370 -12.41 12.16 20.12
N LEU A 371 -13.18 12.68 19.18
CA LEU A 371 -14.31 11.96 18.58
C LEU A 371 -13.87 10.64 17.93
N ALA A 372 -12.78 10.66 17.17
CA ALA A 372 -12.21 9.48 16.51
C ALA A 372 -11.71 8.44 17.51
N LEU A 373 -11.13 8.88 18.64
CA LEU A 373 -10.69 8.03 19.74
C LEU A 373 -11.87 7.42 20.47
N LEU A 374 -12.88 8.19 20.82
CA LEU A 374 -14.12 7.72 21.43
C LEU A 374 -14.86 6.73 20.52
N GLY A 375 -14.76 6.93 19.20
CA GLY A 375 -15.25 6.00 18.19
C GLY A 375 -14.32 4.80 17.94
N ARG A 376 -13.19 4.70 18.63
CA ARG A 376 -12.19 3.64 18.43
C ARG A 376 -11.73 3.47 16.97
N LEU A 377 -11.34 4.57 16.32
CA LEU A 377 -10.56 4.49 15.09
C LEU A 377 -9.09 4.21 15.37
N TYR A 378 -8.66 4.45 16.59
CA TYR A 378 -7.38 4.09 17.20
C TYR A 378 -7.55 3.97 18.70
N ASP A 379 -6.66 3.23 19.35
CA ASP A 379 -6.67 3.07 20.79
C ASP A 379 -5.94 4.25 21.47
N ALA A 380 -6.28 4.58 22.72
CA ALA A 380 -5.58 5.55 23.52
C ALA A 380 -4.19 5.05 23.93
N ASP A 381 -3.22 5.98 24.07
CA ASP A 381 -1.89 5.68 24.56
C ASP A 381 -1.90 5.40 26.09
N ALA A 382 -2.77 6.11 26.83
CA ALA A 382 -3.04 5.86 28.25
C ALA A 382 -4.52 6.06 28.55
N GLY A 383 -4.98 5.52 29.69
CA GLY A 383 -6.38 5.55 30.07
C GLY A 383 -7.25 4.53 29.34
N ARG A 384 -8.57 4.70 29.42
CA ARG A 384 -9.54 3.80 28.80
C ARG A 384 -10.81 4.53 28.39
N VAL A 385 -11.45 4.02 27.33
CA VAL A 385 -12.79 4.42 26.91
C VAL A 385 -13.75 3.28 27.17
N LEU A 386 -14.84 3.56 27.83
CA LEU A 386 -15.87 2.61 28.21
C LEU A 386 -17.15 2.89 27.43
N LEU A 387 -17.73 1.87 26.83
CA LEU A 387 -19.06 1.91 26.20
C LEU A 387 -19.98 0.95 26.97
N GLY A 388 -21.05 1.49 27.57
CA GLY A 388 -21.92 0.70 28.46
C GLY A 388 -21.15 0.01 29.60
N GLY A 389 -20.17 0.70 30.20
CA GLY A 389 -19.33 0.17 31.26
C GLY A 389 -18.23 -0.80 30.84
N VAL A 390 -18.15 -1.18 29.55
CA VAL A 390 -17.16 -2.12 29.03
C VAL A 390 -16.07 -1.37 28.25
N ASP A 391 -14.78 -1.70 28.50
CA ASP A 391 -13.68 -1.15 27.72
C ASP A 391 -13.85 -1.48 26.22
N ILE A 392 -13.85 -0.44 25.37
CA ILE A 392 -14.07 -0.60 23.93
C ILE A 392 -13.06 -1.55 23.27
N ARG A 393 -11.88 -1.77 23.86
CA ARG A 393 -10.87 -2.73 23.40
C ARG A 393 -11.27 -4.19 23.59
N ARG A 394 -12.27 -4.46 24.44
CA ARG A 394 -12.81 -5.80 24.71
C ARG A 394 -14.06 -6.12 23.88
N LEU A 395 -14.60 -5.13 23.16
CA LEU A 395 -15.72 -5.34 22.26
C LEU A 395 -15.21 -5.95 20.94
N SER A 396 -16.02 -6.88 20.37
CA SER A 396 -15.77 -7.33 19.00
C SER A 396 -16.07 -6.21 18.00
N GLU A 397 -15.49 -6.27 16.80
CA GLU A 397 -15.75 -5.30 15.74
C GLU A 397 -17.24 -5.23 15.37
N THR A 398 -17.89 -6.40 15.32
CA THR A 398 -19.33 -6.51 15.05
C THR A 398 -20.16 -5.85 16.15
N THR A 399 -19.83 -6.09 17.42
CA THR A 399 -20.51 -5.46 18.56
C THR A 399 -20.29 -3.95 18.56
N LEU A 400 -19.07 -3.51 18.33
CA LEU A 400 -18.71 -2.09 18.28
C LEU A 400 -19.46 -1.37 17.14
N ALA A 401 -19.49 -1.95 15.93
CA ALA A 401 -20.21 -1.40 14.79
C ALA A 401 -21.73 -1.32 15.02
N ALA A 402 -22.32 -2.31 15.72
CA ALA A 402 -23.72 -2.29 16.10
C ALA A 402 -24.04 -1.27 17.21
N SER A 403 -23.07 -0.94 18.05
CA SER A 403 -23.25 -0.08 19.23
C SER A 403 -23.00 1.40 18.95
N ARG A 404 -22.18 1.76 17.95
CA ARG A 404 -21.84 3.15 17.63
C ARG A 404 -21.81 3.41 16.14
N ASN A 405 -22.11 4.65 15.74
CA ASN A 405 -21.88 5.13 14.38
C ASN A 405 -21.17 6.49 14.42
N LEU A 406 -20.28 6.72 13.40
CA LEU A 406 -19.53 7.96 13.25
C LEU A 406 -19.86 8.62 11.91
N VAL A 407 -20.10 9.92 11.94
CA VAL A 407 -20.19 10.76 10.76
C VAL A 407 -19.05 11.76 10.83
N PHE A 408 -18.14 11.69 9.87
CA PHE A 408 -16.93 12.50 9.82
C PHE A 408 -17.18 13.81 9.10
N GLN A 409 -16.31 14.80 9.35
CA GLN A 409 -16.29 16.07 8.61
C GLN A 409 -15.96 15.83 7.13
N ASP A 410 -14.96 14.97 6.84
CA ASP A 410 -14.66 14.52 5.49
C ASP A 410 -15.68 13.47 5.03
N ASN A 411 -16.60 13.89 4.21
CA ASN A 411 -17.75 13.11 3.78
C ASN A 411 -17.38 12.06 2.71
N GLY A 412 -16.95 10.89 3.15
CA GLY A 412 -16.59 9.76 2.28
C GLY A 412 -17.83 9.05 1.73
N LEU A 413 -18.05 9.18 0.41
CA LEU A 413 -19.01 8.38 -0.35
C LEU A 413 -18.25 7.42 -1.26
N PHE A 414 -18.82 6.22 -1.43
CA PHE A 414 -18.30 5.25 -2.38
C PHE A 414 -18.99 5.45 -3.74
N ARG A 415 -18.27 5.15 -4.82
CA ARG A 415 -18.87 5.12 -6.15
C ARG A 415 -20.01 4.10 -6.18
N GLY A 416 -21.17 4.51 -6.63
CA GLY A 416 -22.38 3.70 -6.69
C GLY A 416 -23.62 4.56 -6.50
N SER A 417 -24.80 3.92 -6.38
CA SER A 417 -26.05 4.65 -6.26
C SER A 417 -26.24 5.29 -4.88
N VAL A 418 -27.13 6.26 -4.80
CA VAL A 418 -27.58 6.88 -3.54
C VAL A 418 -28.10 5.82 -2.57
N ALA A 419 -29.02 4.95 -3.03
CA ALA A 419 -29.58 3.87 -2.22
C ALA A 419 -28.51 2.92 -1.69
N TRP A 420 -27.54 2.57 -2.52
CA TRP A 420 -26.43 1.70 -2.10
C TRP A 420 -25.57 2.35 -1.02
N ASN A 421 -25.24 3.65 -1.16
CA ASN A 421 -24.48 4.38 -0.14
C ASN A 421 -25.21 4.47 1.21
N LEU A 422 -26.52 4.67 1.20
CA LEU A 422 -27.32 4.67 2.43
C LEU A 422 -27.38 3.26 3.07
N ARG A 423 -27.62 2.22 2.26
CA ARG A 423 -27.67 0.84 2.74
C ARG A 423 -26.36 0.32 3.33
N MET A 424 -25.25 1.01 3.16
CA MET A 424 -24.01 0.67 3.88
C MET A 424 -24.14 0.79 5.40
N ALA A 425 -25.04 1.65 5.91
CA ALA A 425 -25.31 1.75 7.35
C ALA A 425 -26.32 0.70 7.84
N ARG A 426 -27.24 0.26 6.98
CA ARG A 426 -28.23 -0.77 7.25
C ARG A 426 -28.61 -1.48 5.95
N ALA A 427 -28.05 -2.67 5.75
CA ALA A 427 -28.14 -3.41 4.49
C ALA A 427 -29.58 -3.85 4.13
N ASP A 428 -30.41 -4.09 5.14
CA ASP A 428 -31.81 -4.51 5.05
C ASP A 428 -32.81 -3.35 5.00
N ALA A 429 -32.33 -2.10 4.92
CA ALA A 429 -33.21 -0.92 4.85
C ALA A 429 -34.09 -0.96 3.59
N ASP A 430 -35.38 -0.91 3.80
CA ASP A 430 -36.37 -0.74 2.75
C ASP A 430 -36.38 0.69 2.19
N LEU A 431 -37.16 0.93 1.15
CA LEU A 431 -37.20 2.25 0.52
C LEU A 431 -37.80 3.32 1.45
N GLU A 432 -38.74 2.96 2.31
CA GLU A 432 -39.35 3.91 3.24
C GLU A 432 -38.34 4.38 4.30
N ALA A 433 -37.54 3.48 4.84
CA ALA A 433 -36.44 3.86 5.73
C ALA A 433 -35.41 4.78 5.06
N LEU A 434 -35.11 4.56 3.77
CA LEU A 434 -34.24 5.46 3.00
C LEU A 434 -34.89 6.85 2.84
N ARG A 435 -36.20 6.88 2.56
CA ARG A 435 -36.98 8.14 2.46
C ARG A 435 -36.99 8.91 3.77
N GLU A 436 -37.23 8.23 4.88
CA GLU A 436 -37.20 8.85 6.21
C GLU A 436 -35.84 9.47 6.52
N ALA A 437 -34.75 8.73 6.25
CA ALA A 437 -33.40 9.22 6.45
C ALA A 437 -33.06 10.43 5.56
N ALA A 438 -33.47 10.41 4.29
CA ALA A 438 -33.28 11.52 3.38
C ALA A 438 -34.15 12.75 3.77
N ARG A 439 -35.40 12.51 4.22
CA ARG A 439 -36.29 13.56 4.71
C ARG A 439 -35.72 14.24 5.95
N ALA A 440 -35.11 13.46 6.86
CA ALA A 440 -34.50 14.00 8.08
C ALA A 440 -33.39 15.02 7.81
N VAL A 441 -32.75 14.95 6.67
CA VAL A 441 -31.66 15.87 6.26
C VAL A 441 -32.04 16.85 5.14
N GLY A 442 -33.33 16.88 4.73
CA GLY A 442 -33.81 17.74 3.65
C GLY A 442 -33.27 17.38 2.25
N LEU A 443 -33.03 16.10 1.99
CA LEU A 443 -32.49 15.64 0.70
C LEU A 443 -33.51 14.83 -0.12
N LEU A 444 -34.69 14.49 0.46
CA LEU A 444 -35.65 13.60 -0.17
C LEU A 444 -36.19 14.15 -1.50
N GLU A 445 -36.67 15.37 -1.50
CA GLU A 445 -37.27 16.00 -2.68
C GLU A 445 -36.25 16.15 -3.83
N GLU A 446 -34.99 16.47 -3.49
CA GLU A 446 -33.92 16.53 -4.47
C GLU A 446 -33.66 15.15 -5.10
N ILE A 447 -33.51 14.09 -4.29
CA ILE A 447 -33.26 12.72 -4.78
C ILE A 447 -34.40 12.26 -5.69
N GLU A 448 -35.66 12.51 -5.32
CA GLU A 448 -36.83 12.10 -6.10
C GLU A 448 -36.98 12.91 -7.40
N ALA A 449 -36.42 14.12 -7.46
CA ALA A 449 -36.38 14.94 -8.66
C ALA A 449 -35.23 14.56 -9.62
N TRP A 450 -34.26 13.77 -9.20
CA TRP A 450 -33.17 13.37 -10.09
C TRP A 450 -33.65 12.38 -11.15
N PRO A 451 -33.07 12.37 -12.37
CA PRO A 451 -33.52 11.51 -13.48
C PRO A 451 -33.54 10.02 -13.13
N GLN A 452 -32.61 9.55 -12.28
CA GLN A 452 -32.50 8.16 -11.86
C GLN A 452 -32.93 7.97 -10.38
N GLY A 453 -33.39 9.04 -9.69
CA GLY A 453 -33.81 8.98 -8.30
C GLY A 453 -32.80 8.32 -7.38
N TRP A 454 -33.21 7.29 -6.68
CA TRP A 454 -32.40 6.51 -5.75
C TRP A 454 -31.26 5.73 -6.39
N ASP A 455 -31.34 5.45 -7.70
CA ASP A 455 -30.29 4.74 -8.45
C ASP A 455 -29.26 5.69 -9.08
N SER A 456 -29.37 7.01 -8.84
CA SER A 456 -28.42 8.01 -9.31
C SER A 456 -27.01 7.72 -8.77
N ASP A 457 -26.00 7.68 -9.68
CA ASP A 457 -24.59 7.47 -9.30
C ASP A 457 -24.04 8.75 -8.64
N VAL A 458 -23.47 8.60 -7.47
CA VAL A 458 -22.84 9.71 -6.74
C VAL A 458 -21.42 10.04 -7.24
N GLY A 459 -20.85 9.17 -8.09
CA GLY A 459 -19.47 9.27 -8.57
C GLY A 459 -18.40 8.91 -7.54
N PRO A 460 -17.13 8.86 -7.94
CA PRO A 460 -16.01 8.59 -7.03
C PRO A 460 -15.91 9.66 -5.93
N GLY A 461 -15.96 9.23 -4.65
CA GLY A 461 -15.93 10.18 -3.52
C GLY A 461 -17.11 11.15 -3.46
N GLY A 462 -18.20 10.90 -4.20
CA GLY A 462 -19.34 11.81 -4.28
C GLY A 462 -19.10 13.00 -5.22
N ALA A 463 -18.21 12.87 -6.22
CA ALA A 463 -17.81 13.96 -7.11
C ALA A 463 -18.96 14.52 -7.98
N LEU A 464 -20.05 13.78 -8.16
CA LEU A 464 -21.22 14.22 -8.92
C LEU A 464 -22.24 15.00 -8.06
N LEU A 465 -22.01 15.10 -6.75
CA LEU A 465 -22.86 15.81 -5.80
C LEU A 465 -22.23 17.16 -5.42
N SER A 466 -23.09 18.15 -5.09
CA SER A 466 -22.62 19.36 -4.43
C SER A 466 -22.06 19.06 -3.03
N GLY A 467 -21.27 19.98 -2.45
CA GLY A 467 -20.73 19.81 -1.09
C GLY A 467 -21.84 19.58 -0.04
N GLY A 468 -22.91 20.37 -0.09
CA GLY A 468 -24.05 20.24 0.81
C GLY A 468 -24.85 18.94 0.60
N GLN A 469 -25.06 18.50 -0.65
CA GLN A 469 -25.71 17.22 -0.95
C GLN A 469 -24.90 16.04 -0.43
N ARG A 470 -23.57 16.07 -0.63
CA ARG A 470 -22.66 15.06 -0.13
C ARG A 470 -22.71 14.96 1.40
N GLN A 471 -22.65 16.09 2.08
CA GLN A 471 -22.73 16.16 3.54
C GLN A 471 -24.07 15.63 4.06
N ARG A 472 -25.20 16.08 3.48
CA ARG A 472 -26.54 15.59 3.83
C ARG A 472 -26.69 14.10 3.58
N LEU A 473 -26.15 13.57 2.48
CA LEU A 473 -26.22 12.12 2.20
C LEU A 473 -25.41 11.29 3.22
N CYS A 474 -24.22 11.76 3.62
CA CYS A 474 -23.43 11.11 4.67
C CYS A 474 -24.14 11.17 6.03
N LEU A 475 -24.78 12.28 6.35
CA LEU A 475 -25.57 12.41 7.56
C LEU A 475 -26.80 11.51 7.53
N ALA A 476 -27.55 11.44 6.41
CA ALA A 476 -28.67 10.52 6.22
C ALA A 476 -28.24 9.07 6.44
N ARG A 477 -27.07 8.68 5.92
CA ARG A 477 -26.45 7.37 6.18
C ARG A 477 -26.21 7.16 7.68
N GLY A 478 -25.69 8.15 8.38
CA GLY A 478 -25.50 8.11 9.83
C GLY A 478 -26.80 7.94 10.61
N LEU A 479 -27.85 8.69 10.22
CA LEU A 479 -29.17 8.63 10.86
C LEU A 479 -29.91 7.32 10.58
N LEU A 480 -29.70 6.71 9.41
CA LEU A 480 -30.28 5.41 9.03
C LEU A 480 -29.73 4.25 9.88
N SER A 481 -28.54 4.37 10.43
CA SER A 481 -27.97 3.39 11.36
C SER A 481 -28.87 3.23 12.59
N THR A 482 -28.96 2.01 13.10
CA THR A 482 -29.71 1.69 14.34
C THR A 482 -28.84 1.78 15.60
N ALA A 483 -27.56 2.10 15.47
CA ALA A 483 -26.63 2.19 16.59
C ALA A 483 -27.12 3.17 17.66
N PRO A 484 -27.09 2.78 18.94
CA PRO A 484 -27.60 3.62 20.03
C PRO A 484 -26.69 4.82 20.36
N LEU A 485 -25.42 4.79 19.97
CA LEU A 485 -24.47 5.92 20.10
C LEU A 485 -24.15 6.49 18.72
N LEU A 486 -24.33 7.81 18.55
CA LEU A 486 -24.02 8.55 17.32
C LEU A 486 -23.00 9.66 17.59
N LEU A 487 -21.88 9.57 16.94
CA LEU A 487 -20.77 10.53 17.01
C LEU A 487 -20.71 11.35 15.71
N LEU A 488 -20.82 12.66 15.79
CA LEU A 488 -20.96 13.56 14.63
C LEU A 488 -19.88 14.63 14.68
N ASP A 489 -19.10 14.75 13.61
CA ASP A 489 -18.07 15.79 13.45
C ASP A 489 -18.55 16.85 12.46
N GLU A 490 -18.88 18.03 12.96
CA GLU A 490 -19.37 19.19 12.20
C GLU A 490 -20.47 18.87 11.17
N PRO A 491 -21.59 18.24 11.57
CA PRO A 491 -22.58 17.71 10.64
C PRO A 491 -23.28 18.75 9.77
N THR A 492 -23.16 20.05 10.09
CA THR A 492 -23.85 21.15 9.39
C THR A 492 -22.90 22.19 8.77
N ALA A 493 -21.59 21.95 8.70
CA ALA A 493 -20.59 22.95 8.33
C ALA A 493 -20.77 23.54 6.90
N SER A 494 -21.31 22.77 5.95
CA SER A 494 -21.48 23.17 4.54
C SER A 494 -22.94 23.30 4.12
N LEU A 495 -23.87 23.47 5.08
CA LEU A 495 -25.30 23.53 4.81
C LEU A 495 -25.80 24.99 4.81
N ASP A 496 -26.80 25.26 3.98
CA ASP A 496 -27.59 26.47 4.05
C ASP A 496 -28.49 26.50 5.31
N ALA A 497 -28.99 27.67 5.68
CA ALA A 497 -29.74 27.87 6.92
C ALA A 497 -31.00 26.99 7.02
N ALA A 498 -31.70 26.74 5.90
CA ALA A 498 -32.91 25.92 5.89
C ALA A 498 -32.58 24.43 6.15
N SER A 499 -31.58 23.88 5.44
CA SER A 499 -31.07 22.51 5.62
C SER A 499 -30.50 22.35 7.03
N GLU A 500 -29.74 23.31 7.53
CA GLU A 500 -29.22 23.32 8.90
C GLU A 500 -30.32 23.22 9.95
N ALA A 501 -31.36 24.07 9.84
CA ALA A 501 -32.50 24.06 10.77
C ALA A 501 -33.25 22.70 10.74
N GLN A 502 -33.34 22.06 9.59
CA GLN A 502 -33.95 20.74 9.46
C GLN A 502 -33.10 19.64 10.12
N VAL A 503 -31.81 19.62 9.85
CA VAL A 503 -30.85 18.68 10.49
C VAL A 503 -30.89 18.87 12.01
N LEU A 504 -30.89 20.11 12.50
CA LEU A 504 -30.94 20.40 13.92
C LEU A 504 -32.21 19.80 14.56
N ARG A 505 -33.39 20.02 13.94
CA ARG A 505 -34.65 19.40 14.40
C ARG A 505 -34.56 17.87 14.44
N SER A 506 -33.97 17.28 13.43
CA SER A 506 -33.82 15.83 13.35
C SER A 506 -32.91 15.28 14.45
N LEU A 507 -31.79 15.93 14.73
CA LEU A 507 -30.90 15.55 15.84
C LEU A 507 -31.57 15.68 17.20
N LEU A 508 -32.31 16.78 17.42
CA LEU A 508 -33.09 16.98 18.64
C LEU A 508 -34.17 15.91 18.83
N GLY A 509 -34.81 15.47 17.74
CA GLY A 509 -35.78 14.37 17.76
C GLY A 509 -35.21 13.02 18.15
N LEU A 510 -33.89 12.84 18.13
CA LEU A 510 -33.21 11.62 18.59
C LEU A 510 -32.88 11.63 20.09
N ARG A 511 -32.97 12.81 20.74
CA ARG A 511 -32.76 12.96 22.19
C ARG A 511 -33.71 12.04 22.94
N GLY A 512 -33.24 11.36 23.98
CA GLY A 512 -33.97 10.36 24.74
C GLY A 512 -34.03 8.96 24.08
N ARG A 513 -33.68 8.87 22.78
CA ARG A 513 -33.67 7.59 22.03
C ARG A 513 -32.27 7.10 21.72
N ARG A 514 -31.35 8.02 21.46
CA ARG A 514 -29.93 7.75 21.15
C ARG A 514 -29.03 8.68 21.95
N THR A 515 -27.86 8.21 22.32
CA THR A 515 -26.80 9.04 22.87
C THR A 515 -26.08 9.74 21.72
N LEU A 516 -26.04 11.08 21.77
CA LEU A 516 -25.43 11.89 20.72
C LEU A 516 -24.22 12.63 21.28
N LEU A 517 -23.11 12.62 20.55
CA LEU A 517 -21.99 13.54 20.75
C LEU A 517 -21.74 14.29 19.44
N VAL A 518 -21.93 15.59 19.47
CA VAL A 518 -21.83 16.46 18.29
C VAL A 518 -20.71 17.46 18.48
N VAL A 519 -19.68 17.39 17.65
CA VAL A 519 -18.69 18.46 17.52
C VAL A 519 -19.29 19.54 16.63
N THR A 520 -19.33 20.77 17.09
CA THR A 520 -19.90 21.85 16.30
C THR A 520 -19.33 23.21 16.67
N HIS A 521 -19.33 24.11 15.69
CA HIS A 521 -19.10 25.53 15.86
C HIS A 521 -20.42 26.36 15.90
N ARG A 522 -21.59 25.67 15.96
CA ARG A 522 -22.92 26.30 15.96
C ARG A 522 -23.48 26.38 17.38
N PRO A 523 -23.67 27.59 17.93
CA PRO A 523 -24.21 27.80 19.28
C PRO A 523 -25.64 27.29 19.47
N ALA A 524 -26.45 27.26 18.39
CA ALA A 524 -27.84 26.84 18.46
C ALA A 524 -28.01 25.40 19.04
N LEU A 525 -27.10 24.50 18.73
CA LEU A 525 -27.13 23.13 19.27
C LEU A 525 -26.62 23.10 20.72
N ALA A 526 -25.58 23.86 21.04
CA ALA A 526 -25.04 23.96 22.39
C ALA A 526 -26.05 24.49 23.42
N ARG A 527 -26.92 25.41 22.99
CA ARG A 527 -28.01 25.94 23.84
C ARG A 527 -29.04 24.89 24.23
N GLN A 528 -29.22 23.83 23.44
CA GLN A 528 -30.24 22.81 23.65
C GLN A 528 -29.64 21.48 24.14
N ALA A 529 -28.33 21.43 24.33
CA ALA A 529 -27.62 20.24 24.81
C ALA A 529 -27.92 19.95 26.29
N ASP A 530 -27.96 18.66 26.64
CA ASP A 530 -27.99 18.20 28.02
C ASP A 530 -26.67 18.49 28.72
N GLN A 531 -25.58 18.38 27.96
CA GLN A 531 -24.22 18.63 28.43
C GLN A 531 -23.40 19.29 27.31
N VAL A 532 -22.66 20.33 27.65
CA VAL A 532 -21.64 20.92 26.80
C VAL A 532 -20.27 20.61 27.38
N LEU A 533 -19.35 20.17 26.50
CA LEU A 533 -17.98 19.83 26.79
C LEU A 533 -17.09 20.89 26.10
N LEU A 534 -16.27 21.59 26.87
CA LEU A 534 -15.33 22.59 26.35
C LEU A 534 -13.92 21.97 26.33
N LEU A 535 -13.39 21.74 25.13
CA LEU A 535 -12.04 21.25 24.90
C LEU A 535 -11.10 22.40 24.51
N GLU A 536 -10.00 22.55 25.22
CA GLU A 536 -8.96 23.53 24.94
C GLU A 536 -7.58 22.90 25.11
N GLU A 537 -6.68 23.12 24.16
CA GLU A 537 -5.29 22.62 24.17
C GLU A 537 -5.17 21.12 24.53
N GLY A 538 -6.08 20.30 24.01
CA GLY A 538 -6.09 18.86 24.27
C GLY A 538 -6.60 18.42 25.63
N ARG A 539 -7.14 19.33 26.46
CA ARG A 539 -7.71 19.06 27.77
C ARG A 539 -9.18 19.43 27.87
N LEU A 540 -9.95 18.67 28.61
CA LEU A 540 -11.33 19.05 28.94
C LEU A 540 -11.32 20.14 30.00
N ARG A 541 -11.52 21.38 29.59
CA ARG A 541 -11.47 22.54 30.47
C ARG A 541 -12.70 22.61 31.38
N LEU A 542 -13.90 22.45 30.81
CA LEU A 542 -15.16 22.50 31.53
C LEU A 542 -16.16 21.51 30.91
N SER A 543 -17.07 21.03 31.74
CA SER A 543 -18.25 20.30 31.30
C SER A 543 -19.46 20.67 32.16
N GLY A 544 -20.63 20.77 31.57
CA GLY A 544 -21.85 21.16 32.30
C GLY A 544 -23.00 21.54 31.39
N ARG A 545 -24.06 22.10 31.95
CA ARG A 545 -25.17 22.62 31.19
C ARG A 545 -24.80 23.96 30.57
N HIS A 546 -25.45 24.29 29.45
CA HIS A 546 -25.28 25.56 28.76
C HIS A 546 -25.31 26.79 29.70
N ALA A 547 -26.32 26.88 30.60
CA ALA A 547 -26.49 27.99 31.53
C ALA A 547 -25.30 28.12 32.51
N ASP A 548 -24.74 26.97 32.94
CA ASP A 548 -23.62 26.97 33.88
C ASP A 548 -22.32 27.46 33.24
N LEU A 549 -22.07 27.02 31.98
CA LEU A 549 -20.87 27.42 31.23
C LEU A 549 -20.92 28.90 30.82
N LEU A 550 -22.10 29.40 30.49
CA LEU A 550 -22.28 30.79 30.07
C LEU A 550 -21.82 31.78 31.17
N VAL A 551 -21.94 31.40 32.45
CA VAL A 551 -21.52 32.23 33.58
C VAL A 551 -20.06 32.00 33.97
N ARG A 552 -19.54 30.79 33.68
CA ARG A 552 -18.22 30.35 34.19
C ARG A 552 -17.07 30.56 33.22
N ASP A 553 -17.37 30.85 31.95
CA ASP A 553 -16.34 30.83 30.90
C ASP A 553 -16.58 31.93 29.86
N ASP A 554 -15.65 32.87 29.78
CA ASP A 554 -15.72 34.01 28.85
C ASP A 554 -15.60 33.58 27.40
N TRP A 555 -14.79 32.54 27.08
CA TRP A 555 -14.68 32.03 25.72
C TRP A 555 -16.01 31.44 25.28
N TYR A 556 -16.65 30.63 26.13
CA TYR A 556 -17.94 30.04 25.82
C TYR A 556 -19.05 31.12 25.70
N ALA A 557 -19.04 32.13 26.57
CA ALA A 557 -19.95 33.26 26.48
C ALA A 557 -19.78 34.03 25.15
N GLY A 558 -18.54 34.27 24.74
CA GLY A 558 -18.22 34.85 23.43
C GLY A 558 -18.66 33.98 22.26
N PHE A 559 -18.42 32.68 22.33
CA PHE A 559 -18.88 31.71 21.32
C PHE A 559 -20.41 31.74 21.14
N VAL A 560 -21.16 31.88 22.21
CA VAL A 560 -22.62 31.94 22.16
C VAL A 560 -23.11 33.33 21.77
N GLY A 561 -22.42 34.40 22.18
CA GLY A 561 -22.77 35.80 21.93
C GLY A 561 -22.61 36.26 20.49
N LEU A 562 -21.51 35.86 19.84
CA LEU A 562 -21.21 36.15 18.43
C LEU A 562 -22.32 35.69 17.46
N ALA A 563 -23.03 34.62 17.78
CA ALA A 563 -24.15 34.14 16.96
C ALA A 563 -25.47 34.87 17.22
N GLY A 564 -25.55 35.70 18.25
CA GLY A 564 -26.69 36.58 18.49
C GLY A 564 -26.71 37.76 17.51
N GLU A 565 -25.55 38.26 17.11
CA GLU A 565 -25.38 39.35 16.15
C GLU A 565 -25.61 38.95 14.69
N GLU A 566 -25.18 37.71 14.28
CA GLU A 566 -25.47 37.20 12.93
C GLU A 566 -26.96 36.93 12.68
N SER A 567 -27.72 36.55 13.72
CA SER A 567 -29.18 36.34 13.61
C SER A 567 -30.00 37.63 13.59
N SER A 568 -29.45 38.71 14.14
CA SER A 568 -30.13 40.03 14.13
C SER A 568 -29.84 40.84 12.87
N ALA A 569 -28.73 40.58 12.17
CA ALA A 569 -28.40 41.29 10.94
C ALA A 569 -29.24 40.83 9.71
N THR A 570 -29.88 39.65 9.78
CA THR A 570 -30.70 39.11 8.67
C THR A 570 -32.18 39.53 8.72
N VAL A 571 -32.60 40.29 9.75
CA VAL A 571 -34.01 40.72 9.94
C VAL A 571 -34.24 42.22 9.60
N VAL A 572 -33.23 43.00 9.23
CA VAL A 572 -33.34 44.45 9.02
C VAL A 572 -33.39 44.87 7.53
N ASP A 573 -33.39 43.93 6.56
CA ASP A 573 -33.61 44.26 5.15
C ASP A 573 -34.68 43.35 4.52
N GLN A 574 -35.96 43.68 4.79
CA GLN A 574 -37.13 43.44 3.93
C GLN A 574 -38.08 44.63 3.98
#